data_3edc27d56417258d9434defe1a531dcc
#
_entry.id   3edc27d56417258d9434defe1a531dcc
#
_cell.length_a   1.000
_cell.length_b   1.000
_cell.length_c   1.000
_cell.angle_alpha   90.00
_cell.angle_beta   90.00
_cell.angle_gamma   90.00
#
_symmetry.space_group_name_H-M   'P 1'
#
loop_
_entity.id
_entity.type
_entity.pdbx_description
1 polymer ?
#
loop_
_entity_poly.entity_id
_entity_poly.type
_entity_poly.pdbx_seq_one_letter_code
_entity_poly.pdbx_strand_id
1 'polypeptide(L)'
;MQAVQVKVLNPKIVEDKAFSLPTRATDGSAGIDLRACIDEPLTIKAGATHLIGTGLAVYIQDPNYAGMILPRSGLGHKHGIVLGNLVGLIDADYQGELMVSIWNRSGDDFVLNPAERMAQYIVVPVVRPEFEVVAEFSDESVRGAGGFGHSGRH
;
A
#
# COMPACT_ATOMS: atom_id res chain seq x y z
N MET A 1 6.30 -19.57 2.09
CA MET A 1 6.93 -18.33 1.58
C MET A 1 8.29 -18.18 2.25
N GLN A 2 9.32 -17.85 1.49
CA GLN A 2 10.63 -17.44 2.03
C GLN A 2 10.47 -16.11 2.80
N ALA A 3 11.45 -15.77 3.63
CA ALA A 3 11.49 -14.47 4.29
C ALA A 3 11.63 -13.35 3.25
N VAL A 4 10.83 -12.29 3.38
CA VAL A 4 10.98 -11.08 2.57
C VAL A 4 12.22 -10.32 3.05
N GLN A 5 13.11 -9.97 2.14
CA GLN A 5 14.30 -9.19 2.48
C GLN A 5 13.92 -7.72 2.64
N VAL A 6 14.44 -7.08 3.67
CA VAL A 6 14.24 -5.64 3.93
C VAL A 6 15.60 -4.97 4.00
N LYS A 7 15.78 -3.92 3.20
CA LYS A 7 16.98 -3.07 3.22
C LYS A 7 16.62 -1.73 3.83
N VAL A 8 17.37 -1.32 4.85
CA VAL A 8 17.29 0.00 5.45
C VAL A 8 18.06 0.98 4.56
N LEU A 9 17.39 2.02 4.07
CA LEU A 9 17.96 3.06 3.22
C LEU A 9 18.29 4.33 4.01
N ASN A 10 17.57 4.58 5.09
CA ASN A 10 17.80 5.72 5.96
C ASN A 10 18.21 5.22 7.37
N PRO A 11 19.39 5.61 7.90
CA PRO A 11 19.89 5.14 9.18
C PRO A 11 18.96 5.48 10.37
N LYS A 12 18.13 6.52 10.28
CA LYS A 12 17.11 6.84 11.31
C LYS A 12 16.24 5.64 11.69
N ILE A 13 15.97 4.73 10.75
CA ILE A 13 15.13 3.55 10.99
C ILE A 13 15.69 2.64 12.11
N VAL A 14 17.00 2.62 12.29
CA VAL A 14 17.69 1.83 13.32
C VAL A 14 18.25 2.65 14.48
N GLU A 15 18.59 3.91 14.23
CA GLU A 15 19.22 4.79 15.21
C GLU A 15 18.20 5.53 16.07
N ASP A 16 17.04 5.86 15.53
CA ASP A 16 15.97 6.58 16.23
C ASP A 16 14.82 5.63 16.58
N LYS A 17 14.58 5.44 17.89
CA LYS A 17 13.51 4.59 18.42
C LYS A 17 12.09 4.96 17.91
N ALA A 18 11.87 6.22 17.51
CA ALA A 18 10.60 6.66 16.94
C ALA A 18 10.28 5.96 15.62
N PHE A 19 11.32 5.64 14.81
CA PHE A 19 11.11 5.02 13.49
C PHE A 19 11.06 3.53 13.61
N SER A 20 11.53 2.74 14.27
CA SER A 20 11.50 1.28 14.35
C SER A 20 11.35 0.53 13.01
N LEU A 21 11.98 -0.62 12.91
CA LEU A 21 11.75 -1.54 11.79
C LEU A 21 10.27 -1.97 11.74
N PRO A 22 9.74 -2.25 10.54
CA PRO A 22 8.37 -2.69 10.38
C PRO A 22 8.11 -3.97 11.19
N THR A 23 7.20 -3.89 12.13
CA THR A 23 6.75 -5.03 12.94
C THR A 23 5.24 -5.09 12.95
N ARG A 24 4.69 -6.29 13.17
CA ARG A 24 3.25 -6.43 13.40
C ARG A 24 2.90 -5.89 14.78
N ALA A 25 1.78 -5.19 14.88
CA ALA A 25 1.30 -4.67 16.16
C ALA A 25 0.86 -5.80 17.11
N THR A 26 0.32 -6.89 16.58
CA THR A 26 -0.07 -8.12 17.27
C THR A 26 0.21 -9.33 16.38
N ASP A 27 0.24 -10.53 16.95
CA ASP A 27 0.43 -11.78 16.19
C ASP A 27 -0.66 -12.00 15.13
N GLY A 28 -1.87 -11.50 15.36
CA GLY A 28 -2.98 -11.56 14.41
C GLY A 28 -3.03 -10.43 13.39
N SER A 29 -2.13 -9.44 13.48
CA SER A 29 -2.10 -8.34 12.52
C SER A 29 -1.64 -8.80 11.15
N ALA A 30 -2.46 -8.59 10.10
CA ALA A 30 -2.09 -8.91 8.73
C ALA A 30 -1.10 -7.88 8.16
N GLY A 31 -1.29 -6.61 8.49
CA GLY A 31 -0.49 -5.49 7.99
C GLY A 31 0.68 -5.14 8.90
N ILE A 32 1.69 -4.55 8.28
CA ILE A 32 2.85 -3.96 8.93
C ILE A 32 2.78 -2.45 8.68
N ASP A 33 2.87 -1.63 9.74
CA ASP A 33 2.81 -0.18 9.60
C ASP A 33 4.02 0.39 8.84
N LEU A 34 3.74 1.27 7.88
CA LEU A 34 4.74 2.10 7.20
C LEU A 34 4.74 3.50 7.82
N ARG A 35 5.92 3.98 8.19
CA ARG A 35 6.12 5.28 8.84
C ARG A 35 6.69 6.30 7.88
N ALA A 36 6.33 7.58 8.08
CA ALA A 36 6.84 8.69 7.31
C ALA A 36 8.31 8.96 7.65
N CYS A 37 9.23 8.67 6.73
CA CYS A 37 10.65 8.93 6.89
C CYS A 37 10.99 10.34 6.41
N ILE A 38 10.48 11.31 7.13
CA ILE A 38 10.71 12.76 6.91
C ILE A 38 11.43 13.37 8.11
N ASP A 39 12.08 14.53 7.91
CA ASP A 39 12.87 15.20 8.93
C ASP A 39 12.04 16.19 9.77
N GLU A 40 11.08 16.83 9.11
CA GLU A 40 10.25 17.89 9.67
C GLU A 40 8.76 17.56 9.43
N PRO A 41 7.85 18.09 10.27
CA PRO A 41 6.41 17.96 10.00
C PRO A 41 6.04 18.52 8.64
N LEU A 42 5.24 17.75 7.87
CA LEU A 42 4.76 18.13 6.55
C LEU A 42 3.27 18.45 6.61
N THR A 43 2.90 19.67 6.23
CA THR A 43 1.49 20.04 6.07
C THR A 43 1.00 19.60 4.70
N ILE A 44 0.07 18.65 4.68
CA ILE A 44 -0.64 18.18 3.48
C ILE A 44 -1.93 18.97 3.38
N LYS A 45 -1.98 19.92 2.45
CA LYS A 45 -3.17 20.76 2.21
C LYS A 45 -4.39 19.95 1.84
N ALA A 46 -5.58 20.46 2.14
CA ALA A 46 -6.83 19.89 1.68
C ALA A 46 -6.81 19.62 0.18
N GLY A 47 -7.13 18.40 -0.25
CA GLY A 47 -7.10 17.95 -1.64
C GLY A 47 -5.71 17.63 -2.21
N ALA A 48 -4.63 17.94 -1.51
CA ALA A 48 -3.27 17.72 -2.02
C ALA A 48 -2.79 16.26 -1.89
N THR A 49 -1.85 15.89 -2.75
CA THR A 49 -1.18 14.59 -2.73
C THR A 49 0.32 14.79 -2.62
N HIS A 50 0.98 14.01 -1.76
CA HIS A 50 2.42 14.01 -1.57
C HIS A 50 2.98 12.59 -1.64
N LEU A 51 4.16 12.44 -2.23
CA LEU A 51 4.90 11.17 -2.25
C LEU A 51 5.90 11.17 -1.08
N ILE A 52 5.73 10.24 -0.14
CA ILE A 52 6.48 10.18 1.12
C ILE A 52 7.30 8.90 1.15
N GLY A 53 8.59 9.04 1.42
CA GLY A 53 9.50 7.91 1.61
C GLY A 53 9.27 7.19 2.95
N THR A 54 9.57 5.89 2.97
CA THR A 54 9.58 5.08 4.20
C THR A 54 10.97 4.82 4.73
N GLY A 55 12.01 5.14 3.97
CA GLY A 55 13.41 4.80 4.28
C GLY A 55 13.72 3.30 4.15
N LEU A 56 12.81 2.52 3.56
CA LEU A 56 12.91 1.07 3.45
C LEU A 56 12.72 0.61 2.00
N ALA A 57 13.50 -0.39 1.59
CA ALA A 57 13.22 -1.18 0.40
C ALA A 57 12.92 -2.61 0.79
N VAL A 58 12.04 -3.27 0.05
CA VAL A 58 11.71 -4.68 0.24
C VAL A 58 12.00 -5.46 -1.04
N TYR A 59 12.38 -6.72 -0.89
CA TYR A 59 12.56 -7.63 -2.00
C TYR A 59 11.86 -8.96 -1.70
N ILE A 60 10.74 -9.20 -2.39
CA ILE A 60 9.89 -10.38 -2.19
C ILE A 60 10.52 -11.61 -2.84
N GLN A 61 11.17 -11.49 -4.00
CA GLN A 61 11.80 -12.50 -4.83
C GLN A 61 10.82 -13.46 -5.52
N ASP A 62 9.87 -14.00 -4.78
CA ASP A 62 8.95 -15.02 -5.27
C ASP A 62 7.83 -14.39 -6.09
N PRO A 63 7.76 -14.64 -7.41
CA PRO A 63 6.77 -14.04 -8.30
C PRO A 63 5.33 -14.52 -8.03
N ASN A 64 5.13 -15.50 -7.15
CA ASN A 64 3.79 -15.91 -6.71
C ASN A 64 3.21 -14.98 -5.63
N TYR A 65 3.95 -13.95 -5.22
CA TYR A 65 3.51 -12.97 -4.25
C TYR A 65 3.73 -11.55 -4.75
N ALA A 66 2.92 -10.63 -4.24
CA ALA A 66 3.07 -9.20 -4.43
C ALA A 66 2.91 -8.47 -3.10
N GLY A 67 3.53 -7.31 -2.97
CA GLY A 67 3.29 -6.40 -1.88
C GLY A 67 2.12 -5.47 -2.18
N MET A 68 1.36 -5.10 -1.16
CA MET A 68 0.33 -4.08 -1.28
C MET A 68 0.50 -3.04 -0.18
N ILE A 69 0.49 -1.78 -0.58
CA ILE A 69 0.40 -0.64 0.34
C ILE A 69 -1.06 -0.20 0.38
N LEU A 70 -1.61 -0.16 1.59
CA LEU A 70 -2.99 0.14 1.87
C LEU A 70 -3.10 1.32 2.84
N PRO A 71 -4.20 2.11 2.79
CA PRO A 71 -4.44 3.13 3.79
C PRO A 71 -4.74 2.50 5.15
N ARG A 72 -4.51 3.26 6.23
CA ARG A 72 -4.93 2.87 7.58
C ARG A 72 -6.37 3.33 7.82
N SER A 73 -7.19 2.43 8.35
CA SER A 73 -8.63 2.69 8.57
C SER A 73 -8.90 3.95 9.40
N GLY A 74 -8.15 4.14 10.50
CA GLY A 74 -8.34 5.30 11.37
C GLY A 74 -7.99 6.63 10.70
N LEU A 75 -6.86 6.70 9.98
CA LEU A 75 -6.47 7.89 9.23
C LEU A 75 -7.44 8.19 8.08
N GLY A 76 -7.83 7.15 7.34
CA GLY A 76 -8.74 7.30 6.20
C GLY A 76 -10.13 7.76 6.63
N HIS A 77 -10.69 7.15 7.69
CA HIS A 77 -12.04 7.46 8.16
C HIS A 77 -12.11 8.81 8.88
N LYS A 78 -11.21 9.06 9.85
CA LYS A 78 -11.29 10.24 10.72
C LYS A 78 -10.71 11.51 10.10
N HIS A 79 -9.64 11.37 9.30
CA HIS A 79 -8.87 12.51 8.79
C HIS A 79 -8.86 12.61 7.27
N GLY A 80 -9.49 11.66 6.56
CA GLY A 80 -9.50 11.64 5.10
C GLY A 80 -8.14 11.38 4.46
N ILE A 81 -7.16 10.86 5.23
CA ILE A 81 -5.82 10.55 4.74
C ILE A 81 -5.80 9.14 4.16
N VAL A 82 -5.66 9.05 2.86
CA VAL A 82 -5.69 7.82 2.07
C VAL A 82 -4.53 7.80 1.07
N LEU A 83 -4.54 6.85 0.14
CA LEU A 83 -3.51 6.78 -0.91
C LEU A 83 -4.03 7.45 -2.18
N GLY A 84 -3.18 8.28 -2.82
CA GLY A 84 -3.50 8.96 -4.07
C GLY A 84 -3.66 8.00 -5.26
N ASN A 85 -2.99 6.85 -5.22
CA ASN A 85 -3.14 5.77 -6.18
C ASN A 85 -4.13 4.68 -5.72
N LEU A 86 -4.87 4.91 -4.64
CA LEU A 86 -5.83 4.02 -3.96
C LEU A 86 -5.17 2.79 -3.34
N VAL A 87 -4.38 2.05 -4.10
CA VAL A 87 -3.58 0.89 -3.65
C VAL A 87 -2.21 0.96 -4.31
N GLY A 88 -1.16 0.82 -3.52
CA GLY A 88 0.20 0.63 -4.05
C GLY A 88 0.45 -0.85 -4.30
N LEU A 89 0.65 -1.25 -5.56
CA LEU A 89 1.07 -2.62 -5.90
C LEU A 89 2.59 -2.64 -6.04
N ILE A 90 3.22 -3.57 -5.33
CA ILE A 90 4.68 -3.74 -5.29
C ILE A 90 5.02 -5.10 -5.86
N ASP A 91 5.68 -5.10 -7.01
CA ASP A 91 6.11 -6.30 -7.70
C ASP A 91 7.19 -7.07 -6.92
N ALA A 92 7.26 -8.39 -7.14
CA ALA A 92 8.17 -9.26 -6.40
C ALA A 92 9.65 -8.96 -6.67
N ASP A 93 9.97 -8.39 -7.82
CA ASP A 93 11.31 -8.00 -8.27
C ASP A 93 11.65 -6.53 -8.02
N TYR A 94 10.71 -5.73 -7.47
CA TYR A 94 10.99 -4.36 -7.10
C TYR A 94 11.97 -4.29 -5.92
N GLN A 95 12.99 -3.44 -6.03
CA GLN A 95 14.06 -3.27 -5.05
C GLN A 95 14.28 -1.79 -4.65
N GLY A 96 13.42 -0.90 -5.14
CA GLY A 96 13.46 0.52 -4.79
C GLY A 96 12.86 0.80 -3.42
N GLU A 97 12.97 2.05 -2.99
CA GLU A 97 12.33 2.52 -1.76
C GLU A 97 10.82 2.36 -1.84
N LEU A 98 10.20 1.88 -0.77
CA LEU A 98 8.75 1.94 -0.62
C LEU A 98 8.33 3.39 -0.43
N MET A 99 7.65 3.94 -1.43
CA MET A 99 7.10 5.28 -1.41
C MET A 99 5.59 5.22 -1.22
N VAL A 100 5.06 6.08 -0.38
CA VAL A 100 3.62 6.16 -0.11
C VAL A 100 3.07 7.45 -0.69
N SER A 101 2.16 7.34 -1.65
CA SER A 101 1.42 8.48 -2.21
C SER A 101 0.28 8.83 -1.26
N ILE A 102 0.48 9.82 -0.39
CA ILE A 102 -0.52 10.26 0.58
C ILE A 102 -1.41 11.32 -0.05
N TRP A 103 -2.72 11.09 -0.04
CA TRP A 103 -3.75 12.05 -0.45
C TRP A 103 -4.61 12.46 0.72
N ASN A 104 -4.67 13.77 0.95
CA ASN A 104 -5.62 14.38 1.88
C ASN A 104 -6.92 14.69 1.12
N ARG A 105 -7.92 13.81 1.22
CA ARG A 105 -9.24 13.99 0.60
C ARG A 105 -10.22 14.77 1.48
N SER A 106 -9.79 15.26 2.65
CA SER A 106 -10.63 16.06 3.54
C SER A 106 -10.68 17.53 3.11
N GLY A 107 -11.52 18.32 3.79
CA GLY A 107 -11.60 19.78 3.61
C GLY A 107 -10.61 20.58 4.45
N ASP A 108 -9.84 19.92 5.34
CA ASP A 108 -8.93 20.55 6.28
C ASP A 108 -7.48 20.14 6.00
N ASP A 109 -6.53 21.01 6.33
CA ASP A 109 -5.11 20.69 6.27
C ASP A 109 -4.77 19.60 7.30
N PHE A 110 -3.88 18.68 6.92
CA PHE A 110 -3.36 17.62 7.78
C PHE A 110 -1.87 17.78 7.98
N VAL A 111 -1.38 17.66 9.22
CA VAL A 111 0.04 17.66 9.52
C VAL A 111 0.52 16.23 9.74
N LEU A 112 1.37 15.76 8.84
CA LEU A 112 2.06 14.48 8.96
C LEU A 112 3.39 14.71 9.69
N ASN A 113 3.58 14.03 10.81
CA ASN A 113 4.81 14.15 11.60
C ASN A 113 5.85 13.11 11.21
N PRO A 114 7.17 13.37 11.47
CA PRO A 114 8.21 12.34 11.36
C PRO A 114 7.84 11.08 12.14
N ALA A 115 8.15 9.92 11.60
CA ALA A 115 7.86 8.60 12.17
C ALA A 115 6.37 8.28 12.36
N GLU A 116 5.45 9.13 11.94
CA GLU A 116 4.02 8.84 12.01
C GLU A 116 3.65 7.67 11.09
N ARG A 117 2.78 6.77 11.57
CA ARG A 117 2.28 5.62 10.81
C ARG A 117 1.27 6.10 9.78
N MET A 118 1.69 6.18 8.51
CA MET A 118 0.90 6.78 7.42
C MET A 118 0.14 5.76 6.54
N ALA A 119 0.62 4.53 6.48
CA ALA A 119 0.06 3.46 5.66
C ALA A 119 0.36 2.10 6.29
N GLN A 120 -0.09 1.03 5.66
CA GLN A 120 0.26 -0.34 6.04
C GLN A 120 0.64 -1.16 4.81
N TYR A 121 1.53 -2.14 5.01
CA TYR A 121 2.03 -3.04 3.99
C TYR A 121 1.62 -4.47 4.30
N ILE A 122 1.16 -5.18 3.28
CA ILE A 122 0.88 -6.62 3.34
C ILE A 122 1.55 -7.32 2.16
N VAL A 123 1.77 -8.63 2.28
CA VAL A 123 2.17 -9.49 1.17
C VAL A 123 1.04 -10.47 0.90
N VAL A 124 0.64 -10.58 -0.36
CA VAL A 124 -0.48 -11.41 -0.80
C VAL A 124 -0.02 -12.39 -1.88
N PRO A 125 -0.60 -13.59 -1.96
CA PRO A 125 -0.40 -14.48 -3.09
C PRO A 125 -1.08 -13.90 -4.34
N VAL A 126 -0.45 -14.07 -5.50
CA VAL A 126 -0.99 -13.65 -6.79
C VAL A 126 -1.00 -14.81 -7.78
N VAL A 127 -2.01 -14.84 -8.63
CA VAL A 127 -2.06 -15.74 -9.77
C VAL A 127 -1.54 -14.99 -11.00
N ARG A 128 -0.68 -15.63 -11.78
CA ARG A 128 -0.11 -15.06 -13.00
C ARG A 128 -0.57 -15.89 -14.21
N PRO A 129 -1.81 -15.66 -14.70
CA PRO A 129 -2.35 -16.41 -15.82
C PRO A 129 -1.62 -16.06 -17.13
N GLU A 130 -1.49 -17.01 -18.01
CA GLU A 130 -1.22 -16.76 -19.41
C GLU A 130 -2.53 -16.37 -20.11
N PHE A 131 -2.47 -15.38 -21.01
CA PHE A 131 -3.62 -14.96 -21.80
C PHE A 131 -3.62 -15.66 -23.15
N GLU A 132 -4.68 -16.42 -23.42
CA GLU A 132 -4.96 -16.99 -24.73
C GLU A 132 -5.93 -16.09 -25.49
N VAL A 133 -5.52 -15.61 -26.65
CA VAL A 133 -6.38 -14.78 -27.51
C VAL A 133 -7.30 -15.71 -28.30
N VAL A 134 -8.60 -15.60 -28.04
CA VAL A 134 -9.64 -16.39 -28.72
C VAL A 134 -10.60 -15.47 -29.46
N ALA A 135 -11.20 -15.96 -30.55
CA ALA A 135 -12.24 -15.21 -31.26
C ALA A 135 -13.57 -15.25 -30.49
N GLU A 136 -13.87 -16.36 -29.83
CA GLU A 136 -15.07 -16.58 -29.02
C GLU A 136 -14.67 -17.38 -27.77
N PHE A 137 -15.38 -17.18 -26.67
CA PHE A 137 -15.20 -18.00 -25.47
C PHE A 137 -15.68 -19.40 -25.69
N SER A 138 -15.07 -20.39 -25.03
CA SER A 138 -15.41 -21.82 -25.12
C SER A 138 -16.83 -22.11 -24.65
N ASP A 139 -17.36 -21.33 -23.70
CA ASP A 139 -18.66 -21.52 -23.08
C ASP A 139 -19.37 -20.18 -22.88
N GLU A 140 -20.71 -20.20 -23.02
CA GLU A 140 -21.55 -19.07 -22.63
C GLU A 140 -21.82 -19.11 -21.13
N SER A 141 -21.53 -17.97 -20.44
CA SER A 141 -21.88 -17.84 -19.02
C SER A 141 -23.30 -17.30 -18.87
N VAL A 142 -23.98 -17.68 -17.78
CA VAL A 142 -25.33 -17.18 -17.43
C VAL A 142 -25.35 -15.63 -17.34
N ARG A 143 -24.26 -15.03 -16.96
CA ARG A 143 -24.09 -13.57 -16.86
C ARG A 143 -23.86 -12.91 -18.22
N GLY A 144 -23.25 -13.62 -19.17
CA GLY A 144 -22.84 -13.07 -20.47
C GLY A 144 -22.02 -11.79 -20.32
N ALA A 145 -22.33 -10.78 -21.09
CA ALA A 145 -21.68 -9.46 -21.08
C ALA A 145 -22.23 -8.49 -20.01
N GLY A 146 -23.09 -8.95 -19.10
CA GLY A 146 -23.70 -8.12 -18.06
C GLY A 146 -22.67 -7.49 -17.11
N GLY A 147 -22.50 -6.16 -17.17
CA GLY A 147 -21.55 -5.39 -16.40
C GLY A 147 -22.20 -4.56 -15.27
N PHE A 148 -21.92 -3.26 -15.26
CA PHE A 148 -22.34 -2.33 -14.21
C PHE A 148 -23.85 -2.38 -13.94
N GLY A 149 -24.21 -2.73 -12.70
CA GLY A 149 -25.62 -2.78 -12.27
C GLY A 149 -26.38 -4.04 -12.68
N HIS A 150 -25.72 -5.07 -13.26
CA HIS A 150 -26.37 -6.31 -13.70
C HIS A 150 -27.14 -7.03 -12.58
N SER A 151 -26.62 -7.02 -11.35
CA SER A 151 -27.27 -7.63 -10.17
C SER A 151 -28.30 -6.74 -9.48
N GLY A 152 -28.56 -5.54 -10.00
CA GLY A 152 -29.48 -4.58 -9.39
C GLY A 152 -28.96 -3.96 -8.09
N ARG A 153 -29.82 -3.18 -7.41
CA ARG A 153 -29.52 -2.58 -6.09
C ARG A 153 -30.28 -3.26 -4.94
N HIS A 154 -31.18 -4.20 -5.25
CA HIS A 154 -32.01 -4.90 -4.29
C HIS A 154 -32.12 -6.39 -4.63
#